data_a90eb2b9efc106c30e73824e8bcfc845
#
_entry.id   a90eb2b9efc106c30e73824e8bcfc845
#
_cell.length_a   1.000
_cell.length_b   1.000
_cell.length_c   1.000
_cell.angle_alpha   90.00
_cell.angle_beta   90.00
_cell.angle_gamma   90.00
#
_symmetry.space_group_name_H-M   'P 1'
#
loop_
_entity.id
_entity.type
_entity.pdbx_description
1 polymer ?
#
loop_
_entity_poly.entity_id
_entity_poly.type
_entity_poly.pdbx_seq_one_letter_code
_entity_poly.pdbx_strand_id
1 'polypeptide(L)'
;MRKSMMLVWMVWLGSVSAWACTNLMVTKGASLDGSTMITYSADSHTLYGELVFLPRGVHAEGALVDVHDWDSGKYLGKIRQAGRTYQVVGNMNEFQLAIGETTFGGREELQDPKGGVDYGSLMSLALQRAKTAREAIKVMTDLVAEYGYCSSGESFSIADPQEVWIMEMIGKGPGSKGAVWVAQRVPDGSICGHANQARIGRFPLNDKLNCLYSPDVISFARQKNYYAGKDADFSFCDAYAPLT
;
A
#
# COMPACT_ATOMS: atom_id res chain seq x y z
N MET A 1 -12.66 6.18 -66.75
CA MET A 1 -13.11 5.53 -65.55
C MET A 1 -11.96 5.53 -64.55
N ARG A 2 -11.98 6.46 -63.56
CA ARG A 2 -10.98 6.55 -62.50
C ARG A 2 -11.47 5.69 -61.33
N LYS A 3 -10.76 4.63 -61.01
CA LYS A 3 -11.01 3.82 -59.80
C LYS A 3 -10.38 4.54 -58.62
N SER A 4 -11.20 5.14 -57.76
CA SER A 4 -10.79 5.67 -56.45
C SER A 4 -10.56 4.48 -55.51
N MET A 5 -9.31 4.27 -55.14
CA MET A 5 -8.90 3.30 -54.12
C MET A 5 -9.05 3.98 -52.78
N MET A 6 -10.08 3.60 -52.03
CA MET A 6 -10.35 4.08 -50.68
C MET A 6 -9.43 3.32 -49.71
N LEU A 7 -8.41 4.00 -49.19
CA LEU A 7 -7.49 3.45 -48.19
C LEU A 7 -8.19 3.49 -46.84
N VAL A 8 -8.66 2.33 -46.36
CA VAL A 8 -9.20 2.21 -45.00
C VAL A 8 -8.02 2.11 -44.03
N TRP A 9 -7.79 3.17 -43.27
CA TRP A 9 -6.88 3.15 -42.13
C TRP A 9 -7.58 2.40 -41.00
N MET A 10 -7.16 1.15 -40.78
CA MET A 10 -7.56 0.38 -39.62
C MET A 10 -6.72 0.89 -38.44
N VAL A 11 -7.30 1.81 -37.63
CA VAL A 11 -6.71 2.22 -36.36
C VAL A 11 -6.77 1.01 -35.42
N TRP A 12 -5.64 0.38 -35.23
CA TRP A 12 -5.46 -0.63 -34.20
C TRP A 12 -5.48 0.09 -32.83
N LEU A 13 -6.65 0.19 -32.22
CA LEU A 13 -6.77 0.49 -30.80
C LEU A 13 -6.26 -0.73 -30.05
N GLY A 14 -4.97 -0.76 -29.79
CA GLY A 14 -4.42 -1.67 -28.82
C GLY A 14 -5.14 -1.41 -27.50
N SER A 15 -5.91 -2.38 -27.02
CA SER A 15 -6.46 -2.35 -25.66
C SER A 15 -5.29 -2.37 -24.68
N VAL A 16 -4.87 -1.20 -24.23
CA VAL A 16 -4.03 -1.09 -23.05
C VAL A 16 -4.92 -1.57 -21.91
N SER A 17 -4.64 -2.74 -21.37
CA SER A 17 -5.28 -3.19 -20.13
C SER A 17 -4.88 -2.19 -19.04
N ALA A 18 -5.72 -1.20 -18.81
CA ALA A 18 -5.54 -0.28 -17.70
C ALA A 18 -5.95 -1.05 -16.44
N TRP A 19 -4.97 -1.48 -15.68
CA TRP A 19 -5.15 -1.92 -14.30
C TRP A 19 -5.26 -0.63 -13.49
N ALA A 20 -6.44 -0.30 -13.01
CA ALA A 20 -6.69 1.00 -12.38
C ALA A 20 -7.46 0.81 -11.08
N CYS A 21 -6.73 0.58 -9.97
CA CYS A 21 -7.30 0.73 -8.65
C CYS A 21 -7.52 2.22 -8.34
N THR A 22 -8.54 2.57 -7.54
CA THR A 22 -8.82 3.94 -7.15
C THR A 22 -9.30 4.01 -5.72
N ASN A 23 -8.67 4.85 -4.92
CA ASN A 23 -9.08 5.13 -3.55
C ASN A 23 -9.38 6.63 -3.38
N LEU A 24 -10.44 6.92 -2.64
CA LEU A 24 -10.74 8.25 -2.13
C LEU A 24 -10.74 8.22 -0.61
N MET A 25 -10.26 9.29 -0.01
CA MET A 25 -10.15 9.44 1.45
C MET A 25 -10.77 10.76 1.86
N VAL A 26 -11.57 10.75 2.92
CA VAL A 26 -12.20 11.93 3.50
C VAL A 26 -11.82 12.01 4.97
N THR A 27 -11.25 13.14 5.37
CA THR A 27 -10.91 13.38 6.78
C THR A 27 -12.12 13.84 7.58
N LYS A 28 -12.04 13.76 8.89
CA LYS A 28 -13.10 14.11 9.82
C LYS A 28 -13.66 15.52 9.62
N GLY A 29 -12.80 16.50 9.42
CA GLY A 29 -13.22 17.89 9.19
C GLY A 29 -13.78 18.18 7.80
N ALA A 30 -13.66 17.24 6.85
CA ALA A 30 -14.23 17.35 5.51
C ALA A 30 -15.57 16.63 5.36
N SER A 31 -15.96 15.79 6.32
CA SER A 31 -17.24 15.06 6.29
C SER A 31 -18.36 15.86 6.98
N LEU A 32 -19.59 15.60 6.59
CA LEU A 32 -20.76 16.28 7.15
C LEU A 32 -21.03 15.89 8.63
N ASP A 33 -20.74 14.66 8.97
CA ASP A 33 -21.07 14.05 10.27
C ASP A 33 -19.84 13.83 11.18
N GLY A 34 -18.66 14.30 10.74
CA GLY A 34 -17.40 14.12 11.47
C GLY A 34 -16.82 12.72 11.38
N SER A 35 -17.28 11.88 10.45
CA SER A 35 -16.66 10.58 10.16
C SER A 35 -15.42 10.71 9.28
N THR A 36 -14.52 9.76 9.35
CA THR A 36 -13.50 9.51 8.33
C THR A 36 -14.01 8.47 7.35
N MET A 37 -13.63 8.57 6.08
CA MET A 37 -14.04 7.60 5.06
C MET A 37 -12.88 7.26 4.15
N ILE A 38 -12.82 6.01 3.73
CA ILE A 38 -12.02 5.57 2.58
C ILE A 38 -12.90 4.75 1.63
N THR A 39 -12.65 4.89 0.35
CA THR A 39 -13.16 3.94 -0.66
C THR A 39 -12.00 3.08 -1.12
N TYR A 40 -12.30 1.88 -1.55
CA TYR A 40 -11.33 0.98 -2.15
C TYR A 40 -11.96 0.29 -3.36
N SER A 41 -11.43 0.55 -4.55
CA SER A 41 -11.79 -0.12 -5.78
C SER A 41 -10.55 -0.82 -6.32
N ALA A 42 -10.58 -2.15 -6.31
CA ALA A 42 -9.56 -2.99 -6.91
C ALA A 42 -10.05 -3.46 -8.28
N ASP A 43 -9.44 -2.95 -9.35
CA ASP A 43 -9.79 -3.36 -10.70
C ASP A 43 -8.99 -4.62 -11.08
N SER A 44 -9.64 -5.77 -10.99
CA SER A 44 -9.03 -7.07 -11.29
C SER A 44 -9.88 -7.85 -12.28
N HIS A 45 -9.23 -8.61 -13.16
CA HIS A 45 -9.88 -9.55 -14.08
C HIS A 45 -10.12 -10.92 -13.44
N THR A 46 -9.52 -11.21 -12.30
CA THR A 46 -9.50 -12.54 -11.68
C THR A 46 -10.04 -12.57 -10.26
N LEU A 47 -9.95 -11.44 -9.54
CA LEU A 47 -10.46 -11.34 -8.17
C LEU A 47 -11.93 -10.89 -8.19
N TYR A 48 -12.75 -11.54 -7.38
CA TYR A 48 -14.13 -11.15 -7.13
C TYR A 48 -14.21 -10.50 -5.75
N GLY A 49 -15.05 -9.47 -5.65
CA GLY A 49 -15.32 -8.83 -4.36
C GLY A 49 -16.13 -9.74 -3.45
N GLU A 50 -15.46 -10.49 -2.59
CA GLU A 50 -16.08 -11.30 -1.56
C GLU A 50 -16.06 -10.56 -0.21
N LEU A 51 -17.13 -10.74 0.57
CA LEU A 51 -17.14 -10.24 1.93
C LEU A 51 -16.34 -11.19 2.83
N VAL A 52 -15.08 -10.85 3.05
CA VAL A 52 -14.20 -11.61 3.95
C VAL A 52 -14.57 -11.32 5.41
N PHE A 53 -14.72 -12.37 6.22
CA PHE A 53 -14.93 -12.29 7.66
C PHE A 53 -13.83 -13.04 8.38
N LEU A 54 -13.06 -12.32 9.21
CA LEU A 54 -12.03 -12.89 10.07
C LEU A 54 -12.48 -12.70 11.53
N PRO A 55 -12.79 -13.79 12.26
CA PRO A 55 -13.23 -13.69 13.65
C PRO A 55 -12.08 -13.24 14.56
N ARG A 56 -12.43 -12.58 15.66
CA ARG A 56 -11.46 -12.33 16.73
C ARG A 56 -10.97 -13.66 17.33
N GLY A 57 -9.73 -13.65 17.82
CA GLY A 57 -9.14 -14.84 18.42
C GLY A 57 -8.18 -14.54 19.56
N VAL A 58 -7.93 -15.56 20.38
CA VAL A 58 -6.85 -15.61 21.35
C VAL A 58 -5.97 -16.78 20.98
N HIS A 59 -4.69 -16.56 20.89
CA HIS A 59 -3.73 -17.53 20.37
C HIS A 59 -2.68 -17.85 21.44
N ALA A 60 -2.20 -19.10 21.46
CA ALA A 60 -1.15 -19.52 22.36
C ALA A 60 0.16 -18.76 22.08
N GLU A 61 0.99 -18.62 23.10
CA GLU A 61 2.34 -18.08 22.94
C GLU A 61 3.14 -18.92 21.92
N GLY A 62 3.81 -18.24 21.00
CA GLY A 62 4.58 -18.89 19.93
C GLY A 62 3.75 -19.45 18.77
N ALA A 63 2.42 -19.26 18.76
CA ALA A 63 1.58 -19.66 17.64
C ALA A 63 2.07 -19.02 16.33
N LEU A 64 1.90 -19.74 15.24
CA LEU A 64 2.24 -19.28 13.89
C LEU A 64 0.97 -19.20 13.04
N VAL A 65 0.97 -18.30 12.05
CA VAL A 65 -0.06 -18.19 11.03
C VAL A 65 0.56 -18.38 9.66
N ASP A 66 -0.11 -19.13 8.79
CA ASP A 66 0.27 -19.30 7.40
C ASP A 66 -0.06 -18.03 6.62
N VAL A 67 0.88 -17.59 5.76
CA VAL A 67 0.72 -16.47 4.87
C VAL A 67 0.68 -16.97 3.44
N HIS A 68 -0.30 -16.51 2.70
CA HIS A 68 -0.47 -16.81 1.28
C HIS A 68 -0.56 -15.50 0.50
N ASP A 69 0.06 -15.47 -0.65
CA ASP A 69 -0.05 -14.34 -1.58
C ASP A 69 -1.52 -14.11 -1.96
N TRP A 70 -1.98 -12.89 -1.82
CA TRP A 70 -3.39 -12.52 -1.99
C TRP A 70 -3.93 -12.82 -3.39
N ASP A 71 -3.14 -12.50 -4.41
CA ASP A 71 -3.57 -12.63 -5.80
C ASP A 71 -3.53 -14.07 -6.30
N SER A 72 -2.48 -14.80 -5.96
CA SER A 72 -2.21 -16.14 -6.50
C SER A 72 -2.55 -17.28 -5.55
N GLY A 73 -2.77 -17.01 -4.27
CA GLY A 73 -2.91 -18.02 -3.24
C GLY A 73 -1.62 -18.80 -2.94
N LYS A 74 -0.49 -18.39 -3.50
CA LYS A 74 0.81 -19.05 -3.28
C LYS A 74 1.21 -18.95 -1.81
N TYR A 75 1.59 -20.09 -1.23
CA TYR A 75 2.13 -20.12 0.13
C TYR A 75 3.47 -19.36 0.23
N LEU A 76 3.53 -18.38 1.12
CA LEU A 76 4.72 -17.55 1.36
C LEU A 76 5.52 -17.98 2.59
N GLY A 77 4.88 -18.63 3.56
CA GLY A 77 5.54 -19.08 4.78
C GLY A 77 4.68 -18.93 6.01
N LYS A 78 5.33 -19.03 7.18
CA LYS A 78 4.71 -18.83 8.50
C LYS A 78 5.30 -17.59 9.16
N ILE A 79 4.44 -16.83 9.77
CA ILE A 79 4.84 -15.69 10.60
C ILE A 79 4.32 -15.88 12.03
N ARG A 80 4.86 -15.14 12.97
CA ARG A 80 4.40 -15.16 14.36
C ARG A 80 2.96 -14.63 14.45
N GLN A 81 2.07 -15.39 15.08
CA GLN A 81 0.71 -14.95 15.34
C GLN A 81 0.69 -13.99 16.54
N ALA A 82 -0.14 -12.95 16.47
CA ALA A 82 -0.40 -12.09 17.62
C ALA A 82 -1.17 -12.88 18.69
N GLY A 83 -0.88 -12.68 19.97
CA GLY A 83 -1.58 -13.37 21.06
C GLY A 83 -3.09 -13.09 21.10
N ARG A 84 -3.52 -11.97 20.50
CA ARG A 84 -4.92 -11.64 20.26
C ARG A 84 -5.07 -11.02 18.87
N THR A 85 -6.12 -11.46 18.15
CA THR A 85 -6.52 -10.87 16.88
C THR A 85 -7.90 -10.26 16.99
N TYR A 86 -8.11 -9.16 16.26
CA TYR A 86 -9.38 -8.44 16.18
C TYR A 86 -10.25 -8.96 15.06
N GLN A 87 -11.56 -8.78 15.21
CA GLN A 87 -12.52 -9.12 14.17
C GLN A 87 -12.38 -8.17 12.99
N VAL A 88 -12.42 -8.72 11.78
CA VAL A 88 -12.35 -7.97 10.52
C VAL A 88 -13.52 -8.36 9.63
N VAL A 89 -14.14 -7.38 8.99
CA VAL A 89 -15.15 -7.56 7.95
C VAL A 89 -14.72 -6.78 6.72
N GLY A 90 -14.46 -7.47 5.63
CA GLY A 90 -13.87 -6.84 4.44
C GLY A 90 -12.56 -6.14 4.78
N ASN A 91 -12.51 -4.84 4.55
CA ASN A 91 -11.32 -4.01 4.78
C ASN A 91 -11.41 -3.14 6.05
N MET A 92 -12.28 -3.50 7.01
CA MET A 92 -12.46 -2.76 8.26
C MET A 92 -12.47 -3.71 9.46
N ASN A 93 -11.89 -3.28 10.59
CA ASN A 93 -11.95 -4.04 11.83
C ASN A 93 -12.96 -3.47 12.84
N GLU A 94 -13.14 -4.18 13.97
CA GLU A 94 -14.06 -3.81 15.03
C GLU A 94 -13.78 -2.48 15.75
N PHE A 95 -12.63 -1.87 15.50
CA PHE A 95 -12.26 -0.53 15.99
C PHE A 95 -12.47 0.56 14.93
N GLN A 96 -13.13 0.25 13.82
CA GLN A 96 -13.33 1.16 12.68
C GLN A 96 -12.00 1.58 12.01
N LEU A 97 -10.94 0.79 12.19
CA LEU A 97 -9.74 0.93 11.39
C LEU A 97 -10.02 0.30 10.02
N ALA A 98 -9.82 1.07 8.97
CA ALA A 98 -10.00 0.63 7.59
C ALA A 98 -8.72 0.80 6.78
N ILE A 99 -8.41 -0.16 5.90
CA ILE A 99 -7.23 -0.13 5.03
C ILE A 99 -7.65 -0.52 3.62
N GLY A 100 -7.26 0.29 2.63
CA GLY A 100 -7.33 -0.02 1.21
C GLY A 100 -6.00 0.28 0.54
N GLU A 101 -5.84 -0.10 -0.73
CA GLU A 101 -4.58 0.13 -1.44
C GLU A 101 -4.78 0.45 -2.94
N THR A 102 -3.70 0.87 -3.58
CA THR A 102 -3.53 0.89 -5.03
C THR A 102 -2.08 0.58 -5.37
N THR A 103 -1.86 -0.33 -6.32
CA THR A 103 -0.51 -0.70 -6.77
C THR A 103 0.08 0.38 -7.68
N PHE A 104 1.22 0.95 -7.32
CA PHE A 104 1.94 1.89 -8.20
C PHE A 104 3.10 1.22 -8.97
N GLY A 105 3.45 -0.01 -8.65
CA GLY A 105 4.56 -0.74 -9.25
C GLY A 105 5.92 -0.24 -8.79
N GLY A 106 6.38 0.86 -9.35
CA GLY A 106 7.69 1.44 -9.05
C GLY A 106 8.84 0.69 -9.70
N ARG A 107 10.02 0.73 -9.09
CA ARG A 107 11.22 0.08 -9.60
C ARG A 107 11.14 -1.44 -9.47
N GLU A 108 11.07 -2.15 -10.60
CA GLU A 108 10.92 -3.62 -10.65
C GLU A 108 12.04 -4.37 -9.91
N GLU A 109 13.25 -3.85 -9.95
CA GLU A 109 14.42 -4.43 -9.27
C GLU A 109 14.33 -4.41 -7.74
N LEU A 110 13.35 -3.70 -7.18
CA LEU A 110 13.09 -3.65 -5.74
C LEU A 110 12.04 -4.67 -5.27
N GLN A 111 11.39 -5.38 -6.17
CA GLN A 111 10.49 -6.47 -5.83
C GLN A 111 11.29 -7.74 -5.48
N ASP A 112 10.99 -8.38 -4.34
CA ASP A 112 11.56 -9.66 -3.95
C ASP A 112 10.49 -10.76 -3.90
N PRO A 113 10.37 -11.61 -4.94
CA PRO A 113 9.36 -12.69 -4.98
C PRO A 113 9.48 -13.74 -3.86
N LYS A 114 10.54 -13.64 -3.04
CA LYS A 114 10.79 -14.51 -1.88
C LYS A 114 10.46 -13.84 -0.55
N GLY A 115 9.96 -12.61 -0.56
CA GLY A 115 9.47 -11.93 0.64
C GLY A 115 8.35 -12.72 1.31
N GLY A 116 8.28 -12.65 2.63
CA GLY A 116 7.35 -13.44 3.43
C GLY A 116 5.95 -12.85 3.58
N VAL A 117 5.71 -11.62 3.14
CA VAL A 117 4.39 -10.98 3.15
C VAL A 117 4.15 -10.18 1.88
N ASP A 118 2.95 -10.30 1.35
CA ASP A 118 2.42 -9.51 0.24
C ASP A 118 1.54 -8.35 0.75
N TYR A 119 1.09 -7.48 -0.15
CA TYR A 119 0.28 -6.31 0.19
C TYR A 119 -1.07 -6.67 0.83
N GLY A 120 -1.77 -7.67 0.31
CA GLY A 120 -3.10 -8.07 0.79
C GLY A 120 -3.04 -8.75 2.14
N SER A 121 -2.11 -9.70 2.34
CA SER A 121 -1.84 -10.28 3.65
C SER A 121 -1.42 -9.22 4.66
N LEU A 122 -0.63 -8.22 4.24
CA LEU A 122 -0.18 -7.14 5.10
C LEU A 122 -1.36 -6.30 5.62
N MET A 123 -2.33 -5.96 4.75
CA MET A 123 -3.57 -5.27 5.16
C MET A 123 -4.37 -6.11 6.17
N SER A 124 -4.61 -7.39 5.88
CA SER A 124 -5.37 -8.29 6.74
C SER A 124 -4.72 -8.48 8.10
N LEU A 125 -3.40 -8.67 8.14
CA LEU A 125 -2.64 -8.80 9.38
C LEU A 125 -2.63 -7.52 10.20
N ALA A 126 -2.55 -6.35 9.56
CA ALA A 126 -2.63 -5.06 10.24
C ALA A 126 -4.02 -4.83 10.85
N LEU A 127 -5.09 -5.12 10.11
CA LEU A 127 -6.47 -5.03 10.61
C LEU A 127 -6.73 -5.95 11.80
N GLN A 128 -6.14 -7.14 11.81
CA GLN A 128 -6.26 -8.08 12.93
C GLN A 128 -5.43 -7.68 14.17
N ARG A 129 -4.46 -6.77 14.06
CA ARG A 129 -3.46 -6.50 15.11
C ARG A 129 -3.43 -5.06 15.61
N ALA A 130 -4.04 -4.13 14.88
CA ALA A 130 -4.03 -2.70 15.18
C ALA A 130 -5.43 -2.16 15.49
N LYS A 131 -5.51 -1.10 16.31
CA LYS A 131 -6.73 -0.38 16.64
C LYS A 131 -6.80 0.99 15.98
N THR A 132 -5.65 1.55 15.66
CA THR A 132 -5.52 2.90 15.10
C THR A 132 -4.69 2.89 13.83
N ALA A 133 -4.81 3.94 13.03
CA ALA A 133 -4.04 4.08 11.80
C ALA A 133 -2.52 4.04 12.05
N ARG A 134 -2.05 4.68 13.14
CA ARG A 134 -0.62 4.66 13.51
C ARG A 134 -0.13 3.29 13.95
N GLU A 135 -0.96 2.55 14.71
CA GLU A 135 -0.65 1.16 15.07
C GLU A 135 -0.60 0.28 13.81
N ALA A 136 -1.51 0.49 12.85
CA ALA A 136 -1.49 -0.24 11.58
C ALA A 136 -0.20 0.01 10.79
N ILE A 137 0.20 1.28 10.62
CA ILE A 137 1.47 1.65 9.97
C ILE A 137 2.64 0.93 10.67
N LYS A 138 2.68 0.95 12.01
CA LYS A 138 3.73 0.25 12.76
C LYS A 138 3.71 -1.26 12.53
N VAL A 139 2.55 -1.90 12.60
CA VAL A 139 2.41 -3.36 12.37
C VAL A 139 2.87 -3.72 10.97
N MET A 140 2.43 -2.99 9.95
CA MET A 140 2.81 -3.24 8.56
C MET A 140 4.32 -3.12 8.36
N THR A 141 4.93 -2.08 8.89
CA THR A 141 6.36 -1.82 8.74
C THR A 141 7.23 -2.79 9.53
N ASP A 142 6.80 -3.21 10.73
CA ASP A 142 7.48 -4.25 11.51
C ASP A 142 7.43 -5.61 10.79
N LEU A 143 6.28 -5.99 10.24
CA LEU A 143 6.12 -7.25 9.52
C LEU A 143 7.02 -7.33 8.29
N VAL A 144 7.09 -6.29 7.47
CA VAL A 144 7.97 -6.28 6.30
C VAL A 144 9.44 -6.25 6.70
N ALA A 145 9.80 -5.61 7.80
CA ALA A 145 11.17 -5.59 8.32
C ALA A 145 11.61 -6.99 8.79
N GLU A 146 10.72 -7.74 9.42
CA GLU A 146 11.02 -9.08 9.97
C GLU A 146 10.96 -10.17 8.89
N TYR A 147 9.95 -10.13 8.01
CA TYR A 147 9.67 -11.24 7.09
C TYR A 147 9.99 -10.96 5.63
N GLY A 148 10.24 -9.69 5.27
CA GLY A 148 10.43 -9.25 3.88
C GLY A 148 9.09 -8.98 3.17
N TYR A 149 9.16 -8.27 2.03
CA TYR A 149 8.00 -7.83 1.26
C TYR A 149 8.12 -8.31 -0.18
N CYS A 150 7.10 -9.00 -0.69
CA CYS A 150 7.17 -9.63 -2.02
C CYS A 150 6.36 -8.92 -3.12
N SER A 151 5.50 -7.98 -2.77
CA SER A 151 4.75 -7.22 -3.78
C SER A 151 5.58 -6.11 -4.42
N SER A 152 5.07 -5.58 -5.51
CA SER A 152 5.54 -4.32 -6.09
C SER A 152 5.26 -3.12 -5.18
N GLY A 153 5.46 -1.90 -5.64
CA GLY A 153 5.19 -0.72 -4.85
C GLY A 153 3.69 -0.47 -4.65
N GLU A 154 3.28 -0.17 -3.41
CA GLU A 154 1.89 0.01 -3.00
C GLU A 154 1.66 1.33 -2.27
N SER A 155 0.52 1.96 -2.58
CA SER A 155 -0.03 3.09 -1.82
C SER A 155 -1.19 2.60 -0.97
N PHE A 156 -1.07 2.70 0.35
CA PHE A 156 -2.11 2.30 1.30
C PHE A 156 -2.89 3.51 1.78
N SER A 157 -4.22 3.44 1.73
CA SER A 157 -5.16 4.31 2.44
C SER A 157 -5.42 3.71 3.82
N ILE A 158 -5.11 4.41 4.90
CA ILE A 158 -5.28 3.91 6.26
C ILE A 158 -6.08 4.93 7.05
N ALA A 159 -7.25 4.55 7.57
CA ALA A 159 -8.11 5.45 8.32
C ALA A 159 -8.61 4.82 9.62
N ASP A 160 -8.61 5.58 10.69
CA ASP A 160 -9.34 5.29 11.91
C ASP A 160 -10.35 6.44 12.17
N PRO A 161 -11.18 6.41 13.23
CA PRO A 161 -12.16 7.47 13.49
C PRO A 161 -11.58 8.88 13.70
N GLN A 162 -10.26 9.02 13.83
CA GLN A 162 -9.61 10.30 14.14
C GLN A 162 -8.70 10.82 13.03
N GLU A 163 -8.03 9.92 12.30
CA GLU A 163 -6.98 10.28 11.35
C GLU A 163 -7.10 9.47 10.06
N VAL A 164 -6.65 10.09 8.98
CA VAL A 164 -6.51 9.46 7.66
C VAL A 164 -5.06 9.60 7.21
N TRP A 165 -4.47 8.51 6.72
CA TRP A 165 -3.09 8.44 6.28
C TRP A 165 -3.00 7.85 4.88
N ILE A 166 -2.07 8.36 4.08
CA ILE A 166 -1.57 7.69 2.88
C ILE A 166 -0.17 7.17 3.18
N MET A 167 0.11 5.90 2.90
CA MET A 167 1.43 5.31 3.05
C MET A 167 1.87 4.69 1.74
N GLU A 168 3.04 5.07 1.25
CA GLU A 168 3.67 4.48 0.08
C GLU A 168 4.86 3.62 0.50
N MET A 169 4.93 2.40 -0.02
CA MET A 169 5.92 1.39 0.35
C MET A 169 6.41 0.64 -0.89
N ILE A 170 7.70 0.32 -0.92
CA ILE A 170 8.30 -0.57 -1.92
C ILE A 170 9.41 -1.38 -1.27
N GLY A 171 9.61 -2.62 -1.71
CA GLY A 171 10.67 -3.50 -1.20
C GLY A 171 12.08 -2.97 -1.41
N LYS A 172 13.07 -3.71 -0.95
CA LYS A 172 14.50 -3.39 -1.09
C LYS A 172 15.23 -4.27 -2.11
N GLY A 173 14.48 -5.13 -2.80
CA GLY A 173 15.00 -6.06 -3.79
C GLY A 173 15.50 -7.39 -3.20
N PRO A 174 15.80 -8.35 -4.07
CA PRO A 174 16.16 -9.69 -3.69
C PRO A 174 17.34 -9.76 -2.72
N GLY A 175 17.18 -10.57 -1.68
CA GLY A 175 18.18 -10.75 -0.64
C GLY A 175 18.23 -9.65 0.43
N SER A 176 17.37 -8.64 0.36
CA SER A 176 17.26 -7.57 1.34
C SER A 176 15.90 -7.62 2.02
N LYS A 177 15.86 -7.84 3.33
CA LYS A 177 14.60 -7.75 4.08
C LYS A 177 14.17 -6.29 4.27
N GLY A 178 12.86 -6.11 4.45
CA GLY A 178 12.28 -4.81 4.72
C GLY A 178 11.78 -4.10 3.47
N ALA A 179 11.34 -2.89 3.69
CA ALA A 179 10.87 -1.97 2.66
C ALA A 179 11.35 -0.55 2.96
N VAL A 180 11.39 0.29 1.95
CA VAL A 180 11.41 1.74 2.12
C VAL A 180 9.99 2.25 2.01
N TRP A 181 9.63 3.18 2.88
CA TRP A 181 8.25 3.66 2.97
C TRP A 181 8.20 5.07 3.54
N VAL A 182 7.11 5.75 3.22
CA VAL A 182 6.72 7.04 3.79
C VAL A 182 5.22 7.04 4.01
N ALA A 183 4.77 7.52 5.16
CA ALA A 183 3.37 7.70 5.49
C ALA A 183 3.11 9.16 5.85
N GLN A 184 2.13 9.77 5.20
CA GLN A 184 1.70 11.14 5.47
C GLN A 184 0.27 11.17 5.95
N ARG A 185 0.04 11.89 7.04
CA ARG A 185 -1.30 12.19 7.52
C ARG A 185 -1.95 13.17 6.56
N VAL A 186 -3.16 12.85 6.12
CA VAL A 186 -3.98 13.77 5.33
C VAL A 186 -4.43 14.90 6.26
N PRO A 187 -4.20 16.19 5.91
CA PRO A 187 -4.62 17.31 6.74
C PRO A 187 -6.13 17.30 6.97
N ASP A 188 -6.55 17.54 8.22
CA ASP A 188 -7.98 17.59 8.53
C ASP A 188 -8.70 18.68 7.74
N GLY A 189 -9.96 18.43 7.38
CA GLY A 189 -10.71 19.28 6.46
C GLY A 189 -10.41 19.04 4.98
N SER A 190 -9.70 17.96 4.64
CA SER A 190 -9.30 17.64 3.26
C SER A 190 -9.92 16.35 2.74
N ILE A 191 -10.05 16.29 1.42
CA ILE A 191 -10.32 15.07 0.63
C ILE A 191 -9.06 14.78 -0.17
N CYS A 192 -8.67 13.52 -0.22
CA CYS A 192 -7.51 13.04 -0.96
C CYS A 192 -7.90 11.82 -1.79
N GLY A 193 -7.17 11.58 -2.86
CA GLY A 193 -7.35 10.38 -3.69
C GLY A 193 -6.05 9.95 -4.33
N HIS A 194 -5.94 8.67 -4.58
CA HIS A 194 -4.84 8.10 -5.36
C HIS A 194 -5.33 6.95 -6.23
N ALA A 195 -4.57 6.69 -7.27
CA ALA A 195 -4.72 5.57 -8.18
C ALA A 195 -3.35 4.89 -8.33
N ASN A 196 -3.11 4.16 -9.38
CA ASN A 196 -1.89 3.37 -9.58
C ASN A 196 -0.63 4.20 -9.87
N GLN A 197 -0.33 5.17 -9.01
CA GLN A 197 0.88 5.99 -9.07
C GLN A 197 1.29 6.42 -7.66
N ALA A 198 2.58 6.35 -7.35
CA ALA A 198 3.11 6.98 -6.16
C ALA A 198 2.92 8.51 -6.23
N ARG A 199 2.47 9.13 -5.15
CA ARG A 199 2.09 10.55 -5.07
C ARG A 199 2.87 11.33 -4.04
N ILE A 200 3.49 10.64 -3.07
CA ILE A 200 4.27 11.30 -2.04
C ILE A 200 5.59 11.77 -2.65
N GLY A 201 5.69 13.07 -2.91
CA GLY A 201 6.92 13.72 -3.36
C GLY A 201 7.84 14.05 -2.19
N ARG A 202 8.10 15.36 -1.99
CA ARG A 202 8.83 15.84 -0.81
C ARG A 202 7.96 15.73 0.43
N PHE A 203 8.56 15.37 1.53
CA PHE A 203 7.88 15.22 2.81
C PHE A 203 8.69 15.78 3.98
N PRO A 204 8.05 16.21 5.08
CA PRO A 204 8.76 16.81 6.21
C PRO A 204 9.55 15.75 6.98
N LEU A 205 10.86 15.98 7.16
CA LEU A 205 11.75 15.05 7.88
C LEU A 205 11.66 15.17 9.40
N ASN A 206 11.12 16.28 9.92
CA ASN A 206 11.11 16.59 11.35
C ASN A 206 9.70 16.70 11.94
N ASP A 207 8.68 16.26 11.24
CA ASP A 207 7.27 16.29 11.69
C ASP A 207 6.72 14.89 11.91
N LYS A 208 7.13 14.26 13.02
CA LYS A 208 6.65 12.91 13.38
C LYS A 208 5.16 12.84 13.71
N LEU A 209 4.51 13.99 13.89
CA LEU A 209 3.07 14.02 14.10
C LEU A 209 2.30 13.78 12.79
N ASN A 210 2.83 14.27 11.67
CA ASN A 210 2.13 14.21 10.39
C ASN A 210 2.87 13.42 9.30
N CYS A 211 4.11 12.99 9.58
CA CYS A 211 4.91 12.21 8.62
C CYS A 211 5.78 11.17 9.33
N LEU A 212 5.63 9.92 8.93
CA LEU A 212 6.43 8.78 9.37
C LEU A 212 7.13 8.20 8.14
N TYR A 213 8.36 7.70 8.30
CA TYR A 213 9.10 7.10 7.19
C TYR A 213 10.17 6.12 7.69
N SER A 214 10.61 5.22 6.81
CA SER A 214 11.69 4.29 7.13
C SER A 214 13.00 5.05 7.36
N PRO A 215 13.79 4.70 8.40
CA PRO A 215 15.00 5.44 8.75
C PRO A 215 16.00 5.57 7.61
N ASP A 216 15.97 4.64 6.69
CA ASP A 216 16.90 4.52 5.57
C ASP A 216 16.30 4.95 4.22
N VAL A 217 15.12 5.57 4.20
CA VAL A 217 14.43 5.95 2.95
C VAL A 217 15.29 6.79 2.01
N ILE A 218 16.11 7.70 2.53
CA ILE A 218 17.00 8.54 1.71
C ILE A 218 18.36 7.86 1.48
N SER A 219 18.95 7.27 2.53
CA SER A 219 20.26 6.63 2.40
C SER A 219 20.23 5.41 1.48
N PHE A 220 19.14 4.65 1.47
CA PHE A 220 18.94 3.54 0.54
C PHE A 220 18.83 4.03 -0.92
N ALA A 221 18.09 5.12 -1.16
CA ALA A 221 18.01 5.72 -2.49
C ALA A 221 19.40 6.16 -3.00
N ARG A 222 20.24 6.74 -2.12
CA ARG A 222 21.63 7.10 -2.46
C ARG A 222 22.48 5.86 -2.73
N GLN A 223 22.38 4.84 -1.91
CA GLN A 223 23.11 3.57 -2.10
C GLN A 223 22.79 2.93 -3.46
N LYS A 224 21.55 3.05 -3.90
CA LYS A 224 21.09 2.53 -5.19
C LYS A 224 21.31 3.50 -6.37
N ASN A 225 21.89 4.67 -6.14
CA ASN A 225 22.06 5.75 -7.14
C ASN A 225 20.73 6.29 -7.72
N TYR A 226 19.65 6.20 -6.96
CA TYR A 226 18.35 6.79 -7.35
C TYR A 226 18.24 8.26 -6.98
N TYR A 227 19.10 8.72 -6.07
CA TYR A 227 19.11 10.09 -5.58
C TYR A 227 20.50 10.53 -5.14
N ALA A 228 20.87 11.79 -5.47
CA ALA A 228 22.16 12.39 -5.10
C ALA A 228 22.04 13.79 -4.47
N GLY A 229 20.80 14.29 -4.28
CA GLY A 229 20.54 15.64 -3.78
C GLY A 229 20.62 15.79 -2.26
N LYS A 230 20.17 16.95 -1.75
CA LYS A 230 20.05 17.24 -0.31
C LYS A 230 18.84 16.54 0.29
N ASP A 231 18.90 16.11 1.55
CA ASP A 231 17.78 15.40 2.22
C ASP A 231 16.47 16.20 2.14
N ALA A 232 16.51 17.52 2.32
CA ALA A 232 15.35 18.39 2.24
C ALA A 232 14.67 18.43 0.87
N ASP A 233 15.36 18.03 -0.18
CA ASP A 233 14.84 18.00 -1.55
C ASP A 233 14.44 16.59 -1.99
N PHE A 234 14.56 15.58 -1.12
CA PHE A 234 14.22 14.22 -1.44
C PHE A 234 12.73 14.05 -1.73
N SER A 235 12.42 13.41 -2.86
CA SER A 235 11.07 13.04 -3.28
C SER A 235 10.96 11.53 -3.36
N PHE A 236 10.00 10.94 -2.63
CA PHE A 236 9.81 9.50 -2.59
C PHE A 236 9.41 8.95 -3.97
N CYS A 237 8.39 9.53 -4.58
CA CYS A 237 7.91 9.06 -5.88
C CYS A 237 8.97 9.17 -6.97
N ASP A 238 9.74 10.27 -7.03
CA ASP A 238 10.79 10.45 -8.03
C ASP A 238 11.93 9.44 -7.85
N ALA A 239 12.27 9.09 -6.61
CA ALA A 239 13.32 8.13 -6.32
C ALA A 239 12.89 6.68 -6.59
N TYR A 240 11.67 6.30 -6.19
CA TYR A 240 11.25 4.90 -6.15
C TYR A 240 10.22 4.50 -7.21
N ALA A 241 9.50 5.45 -7.77
CA ALA A 241 8.51 5.24 -8.82
C ALA A 241 8.58 6.34 -9.90
N PRO A 242 9.75 6.57 -10.53
CA PRO A 242 9.87 7.61 -11.53
C PRO A 242 8.91 7.33 -12.70
N LEU A 243 8.23 8.36 -13.19
CA LEU A 243 7.46 8.27 -14.42
C LEU A 243 8.46 8.05 -15.58
N THR A 244 8.35 6.93 -16.27
CA THR A 244 9.14 6.59 -17.48
C THR A 244 8.44 7.11 -18.73
#